data_4f95ab71d07232c30998101eb26ccf51
#
_entry.id   4f95ab71d07232c30998101eb26ccf51
#
_cell.length_a   1.000
_cell.length_b   1.000
_cell.length_c   1.000
_cell.angle_alpha   90.00
_cell.angle_beta   90.00
_cell.angle_gamma   90.00
#
_symmetry.space_group_name_H-M   'P 1'
#
loop_
_entity.id
_entity.type
_entity.pdbx_description
1 polymer ?
#
loop_
_entity_poly.entity_id
_entity_poly.type
_entity_poly.pdbx_seq_one_letter_code
_entity_poly.pdbx_strand_id
1 'polypeptide(L)'
;LAICWGLQVAATVAGGVVKRCNKGAHRGIAHNVKINENGLSHPLYKNKNQTFNTPAFNFDEVATLPNNSILLSSNEINNVMGVNFKNEISNIWGIQYHPEISYDKMISLIHFRKDRLLNNKAFVDENEINSHVKMIAEENKITNKNARMKELENWLNTIL
;
A
#
# COMPACT_ATOMS: atom_id res chain seq x y z
N LEU A 1 -5.07 2.49 12.75
CA LEU A 1 -4.43 2.13 11.48
C LEU A 1 -5.33 2.55 10.31
N ALA A 2 -4.79 3.25 9.33
CA ALA A 2 -5.48 3.70 8.13
C ALA A 2 -4.87 3.00 6.90
N ILE A 3 -5.69 2.26 6.14
CA ILE A 3 -5.23 1.41 5.03
C ILE A 3 -5.78 1.94 3.71
N CYS A 4 -4.93 2.14 2.72
CA CYS A 4 -5.25 2.51 1.33
C CYS A 4 -6.19 3.73 1.26
N TRP A 5 -7.44 3.54 0.84
CA TRP A 5 -8.45 4.62 0.83
C TRP A 5 -8.65 5.25 2.21
N GLY A 6 -8.57 4.46 3.28
CA GLY A 6 -8.63 4.97 4.66
C GLY A 6 -7.48 5.94 4.99
N LEU A 7 -6.27 5.67 4.51
CA LEU A 7 -5.14 6.62 4.61
C LEU A 7 -5.44 7.90 3.83
N GLN A 8 -5.97 7.79 2.61
CA GLN A 8 -6.27 8.95 1.77
C GLN A 8 -7.32 9.85 2.41
N VAL A 9 -8.39 9.27 2.97
CA VAL A 9 -9.42 10.02 3.73
C VAL A 9 -8.81 10.68 4.95
N ALA A 10 -8.06 9.95 5.77
CA ALA A 10 -7.45 10.47 6.99
C ALA A 10 -6.45 11.60 6.69
N ALA A 11 -5.64 11.46 5.64
CA ALA A 11 -4.70 12.49 5.21
C ALA A 11 -5.43 13.75 4.73
N THR A 12 -6.51 13.60 3.96
CA THR A 12 -7.32 14.74 3.48
C THR A 12 -7.95 15.50 4.65
N VAL A 13 -8.54 14.79 5.60
CA VAL A 13 -9.14 15.40 6.81
C VAL A 13 -8.08 16.15 7.63
N ALA A 14 -6.85 15.66 7.65
CA ALA A 14 -5.73 16.30 8.35
C ALA A 14 -5.03 17.41 7.53
N GLY A 15 -5.59 17.84 6.40
CA GLY A 15 -5.06 18.93 5.55
C GLY A 15 -4.04 18.49 4.50
N GLY A 16 -3.88 17.19 4.28
CA GLY A 16 -3.12 16.65 3.17
C GLY A 16 -3.87 16.71 1.84
N VAL A 17 -3.21 16.35 0.75
CA VAL A 17 -3.79 16.37 -0.60
C VAL A 17 -3.64 15.02 -1.26
N VAL A 18 -4.75 14.48 -1.74
CA VAL A 18 -4.80 13.24 -2.54
C VAL A 18 -4.95 13.61 -4.02
N LYS A 19 -4.18 12.97 -4.88
CA LYS A 19 -4.20 13.17 -6.33
C LYS A 19 -4.02 11.85 -7.06
N ARG A 20 -4.40 11.83 -8.32
CA ARG A 20 -4.03 10.76 -9.25
C ARG A 20 -2.51 10.66 -9.30
N CYS A 21 -1.97 9.47 -9.11
CA CYS A 21 -0.54 9.24 -9.25
C CYS A 21 -0.14 9.37 -10.73
N ASN A 22 0.83 10.22 -11.04
CA ASN A 22 1.33 10.43 -12.39
C ASN A 22 2.44 9.45 -12.78
N LYS A 23 3.00 8.73 -11.82
CA LYS A 23 4.07 7.74 -12.05
C LYS A 23 3.53 6.34 -12.37
N GLY A 24 2.21 6.11 -12.25
CA GLY A 24 1.60 4.82 -12.51
C GLY A 24 0.53 4.43 -11.48
N ALA A 25 0.34 3.12 -11.32
CA ALA A 25 -0.64 2.55 -10.40
C ALA A 25 -0.16 1.21 -9.86
N HIS A 26 -0.58 0.87 -8.65
CA HIS A 26 -0.46 -0.50 -8.16
C HIS A 26 -1.69 -1.30 -8.59
N ARG A 27 -1.47 -2.38 -9.31
CA ARG A 27 -2.53 -3.21 -9.92
C ARG A 27 -2.51 -4.64 -9.36
N GLY A 28 -2.58 -4.75 -8.03
CA GLY A 28 -2.54 -6.02 -7.29
C GLY A 28 -1.26 -6.21 -6.46
N ILE A 29 -0.17 -5.53 -6.84
CA ILE A 29 1.12 -5.59 -6.14
C ILE A 29 1.81 -4.23 -6.15
N ALA A 30 2.47 -3.89 -5.05
CA ALA A 30 3.48 -2.85 -4.94
C ALA A 30 4.85 -3.50 -4.77
N HIS A 31 5.75 -3.25 -5.69
CA HIS A 31 7.13 -3.73 -5.64
C HIS A 31 8.03 -2.77 -4.87
N ASN A 32 9.06 -3.33 -4.24
CA ASN A 32 10.18 -2.60 -3.67
C ASN A 32 9.75 -1.45 -2.75
N VAL A 33 8.78 -1.70 -1.87
CA VAL A 33 8.47 -0.74 -0.80
C VAL A 33 9.69 -0.66 0.12
N LYS A 34 10.27 0.53 0.23
CA LYS A 34 11.48 0.79 1.04
C LYS A 34 11.11 1.54 2.30
N ILE A 35 11.46 0.98 3.45
CA ILE A 35 11.36 1.62 4.75
C ILE A 35 12.55 2.57 4.90
N ASN A 36 12.29 3.84 5.22
CA ASN A 36 13.33 4.82 5.48
C ASN A 36 13.82 4.78 6.95
N GLU A 37 14.76 5.63 7.33
CA GLU A 37 15.33 5.66 8.70
C GLU A 37 14.26 5.88 9.78
N ASN A 38 13.30 6.77 9.54
CA ASN A 38 12.18 6.99 10.46
C ASN A 38 11.31 5.73 10.58
N GLY A 39 11.05 5.05 9.46
CA GLY A 39 10.29 3.81 9.43
C GLY A 39 10.99 2.66 10.15
N LEU A 40 12.31 2.54 10.02
CA LEU A 40 13.10 1.52 10.71
C LEU A 40 13.02 1.67 12.25
N SER A 41 12.88 2.90 12.72
CA SER A 41 12.73 3.21 14.16
C SER A 41 11.26 3.19 14.63
N HIS A 42 10.29 3.10 13.71
CA HIS A 42 8.87 3.18 14.01
C HIS A 42 8.28 1.79 14.33
N PRO A 43 7.46 1.65 15.39
CA PRO A 43 6.88 0.36 15.78
C PRO A 43 6.08 -0.32 14.67
N LEU A 44 5.46 0.42 13.75
CA LEU A 44 4.72 -0.12 12.60
C LEU A 44 5.53 -1.17 11.83
N TYR A 45 6.84 -0.94 11.65
CA TYR A 45 7.73 -1.80 10.86
C TYR A 45 8.67 -2.67 11.70
N LYS A 46 8.41 -2.81 13.00
CA LYS A 46 9.20 -3.69 13.86
C LYS A 46 9.25 -5.12 13.28
N ASN A 47 10.46 -5.66 13.12
CA ASN A 47 10.72 -6.99 12.53
C ASN A 47 10.22 -7.15 11.08
N LYS A 48 10.06 -6.08 10.32
CA LYS A 48 9.78 -6.08 8.88
C LYS A 48 11.09 -5.95 8.09
N ASN A 49 11.19 -6.61 6.95
CA ASN A 49 12.32 -6.41 6.02
C ASN A 49 12.31 -4.96 5.52
N GLN A 50 13.50 -4.35 5.42
CA GLN A 50 13.64 -2.96 4.99
C GLN A 50 13.11 -2.72 3.57
N THR A 51 13.18 -3.73 2.71
CA THR A 51 12.57 -3.71 1.37
C THR A 51 11.67 -4.92 1.21
N PHE A 52 10.46 -4.73 0.72
CA PHE A 52 9.49 -5.80 0.55
C PHE A 52 8.50 -5.51 -0.58
N ASN A 53 7.89 -6.58 -1.10
CA ASN A 53 6.71 -6.51 -1.94
C ASN A 53 5.46 -6.72 -1.10
N THR A 54 4.33 -6.15 -1.55
CA THR A 54 3.07 -6.23 -0.78
C THR A 54 1.86 -6.09 -1.69
N PRO A 55 0.72 -6.70 -1.36
CA PRO A 55 -0.52 -6.48 -2.11
C PRO A 55 -0.93 -5.01 -2.07
N ALA A 56 -1.22 -4.43 -3.23
CA ALA A 56 -1.66 -3.03 -3.34
C ALA A 56 -2.53 -2.83 -4.59
N PHE A 57 -3.56 -2.00 -4.47
CA PHE A 57 -4.43 -1.67 -5.58
C PHE A 57 -4.90 -0.21 -5.47
N ASN A 58 -4.15 0.70 -6.07
CA ASN A 58 -4.48 2.13 -6.04
C ASN A 58 -4.01 2.84 -7.31
N PHE A 59 -4.75 3.86 -7.70
CA PHE A 59 -4.44 4.81 -8.77
C PHE A 59 -4.15 6.20 -8.24
N ASP A 60 -4.63 6.50 -7.04
CA ASP A 60 -4.44 7.77 -6.36
C ASP A 60 -3.43 7.62 -5.22
N GLU A 61 -2.77 8.71 -4.86
CA GLU A 61 -1.77 8.76 -3.80
C GLU A 61 -1.96 9.98 -2.90
N VAL A 62 -1.43 9.92 -1.69
CA VAL A 62 -1.23 11.10 -0.87
C VAL A 62 -0.06 11.89 -1.45
N ALA A 63 -0.37 12.94 -2.22
CA ALA A 63 0.63 13.75 -2.92
C ALA A 63 1.25 14.83 -2.01
N THR A 64 0.49 15.33 -1.04
CA THR A 64 0.97 16.25 0.00
C THR A 64 0.59 15.69 1.36
N LEU A 65 1.58 15.50 2.19
CA LEU A 65 1.37 15.03 3.56
C LEU A 65 0.72 16.10 4.44
N PRO A 66 -0.11 15.71 5.43
CA PRO A 66 -0.52 16.60 6.50
C PRO A 66 0.69 17.22 7.24
N ASN A 67 0.50 18.37 7.87
CA ASN A 67 1.54 18.98 8.70
C ASN A 67 1.99 18.02 9.82
N ASN A 68 3.27 18.10 10.17
CA ASN A 68 3.90 17.27 11.20
C ASN A 68 3.82 15.74 10.93
N SER A 69 3.68 15.35 9.66
CA SER A 69 3.76 13.95 9.27
C SER A 69 5.18 13.44 9.25
N ILE A 70 5.34 12.17 9.59
CA ILE A 70 6.61 11.45 9.50
C ILE A 70 6.45 10.40 8.39
N LEU A 71 7.13 10.59 7.26
CA LEU A 71 7.19 9.58 6.20
C LEU A 71 7.98 8.37 6.69
N LEU A 72 7.43 7.17 6.51
CA LEU A 72 8.01 5.92 7.00
C LEU A 72 8.49 5.01 5.87
N SER A 73 7.80 5.01 4.74
CA SER A 73 8.16 4.20 3.57
C SER A 73 7.64 4.80 2.27
N SER A 74 8.29 4.43 1.17
CA SER A 74 7.98 4.87 -0.19
C SER A 74 8.31 3.76 -1.20
N ASN A 75 7.89 3.92 -2.45
CA ASN A 75 8.43 3.18 -3.59
C ASN A 75 8.49 4.08 -4.85
N GLU A 76 8.84 3.50 -5.99
CA GLU A 76 9.01 4.26 -7.25
C GLU A 76 7.70 4.90 -7.74
N ILE A 77 6.55 4.25 -7.48
CA ILE A 77 5.23 4.73 -7.90
C ILE A 77 4.69 5.75 -6.91
N ASN A 78 4.60 5.41 -5.63
CA ASN A 78 4.05 6.30 -4.60
C ASN A 78 5.14 6.79 -3.65
N ASN A 79 5.21 8.11 -3.48
CA ASN A 79 6.11 8.71 -2.49
C ASN A 79 5.70 8.39 -1.05
N VAL A 80 4.42 8.11 -0.82
CA VAL A 80 3.86 7.77 0.49
C VAL A 80 3.29 6.36 0.44
N MET A 81 4.07 5.39 0.94
CA MET A 81 3.62 4.02 1.16
C MET A 81 3.32 3.74 2.63
N GLY A 82 4.01 4.43 3.53
CA GLY A 82 3.77 4.41 4.97
C GLY A 82 4.03 5.77 5.59
N VAL A 83 3.19 6.19 6.51
CA VAL A 83 3.26 7.50 7.17
C VAL A 83 2.68 7.44 8.58
N ASN A 84 3.22 8.25 9.48
CA ASN A 84 2.60 8.56 10.77
C ASN A 84 2.29 10.05 10.85
N PHE A 85 1.11 10.40 11.28
CA PHE A 85 0.71 11.78 11.61
C PHE A 85 -0.31 11.80 12.73
N LYS A 86 -0.46 12.97 13.35
CA LYS A 86 -1.41 13.19 14.43
C LYS A 86 -2.40 14.26 14.04
N ASN A 87 -3.64 14.07 14.45
CA ASN A 87 -4.61 15.14 14.58
C ASN A 87 -4.93 15.38 16.08
N GLU A 88 -5.89 16.24 16.39
CA GLU A 88 -6.26 16.57 17.77
C GLU A 88 -6.68 15.37 18.62
N ILE A 89 -7.18 14.31 17.99
CA ILE A 89 -7.84 13.18 18.68
C ILE A 89 -7.02 11.88 18.57
N SER A 90 -6.25 11.72 17.48
CA SER A 90 -5.71 10.42 17.10
C SER A 90 -4.26 10.48 16.62
N ASN A 91 -3.50 9.45 16.96
CA ASN A 91 -2.23 9.13 16.31
C ASN A 91 -2.50 8.12 15.18
N ILE A 92 -2.31 8.54 13.94
CA ILE A 92 -2.70 7.78 12.75
C ILE A 92 -1.46 7.15 12.13
N TRP A 93 -1.44 5.83 12.07
CA TRP A 93 -0.49 5.06 11.28
C TRP A 93 -1.16 4.72 9.96
N GLY A 94 -0.64 5.24 8.87
CA GLY A 94 -1.21 5.08 7.53
C GLY A 94 -0.32 4.26 6.62
N ILE A 95 -0.93 3.34 5.86
CA ILE A 95 -0.27 2.57 4.80
C ILE A 95 -1.11 2.60 3.52
N GLN A 96 -0.45 2.72 2.35
CA GLN A 96 -1.13 2.78 1.05
C GLN A 96 -1.46 1.39 0.49
N TYR A 97 -0.88 0.35 1.00
CA TYR A 97 -1.01 -1.04 0.57
C TYR A 97 -1.89 -1.87 1.51
N HIS A 98 -2.13 -3.13 1.17
CA HIS A 98 -3.08 -4.03 1.82
C HIS A 98 -2.40 -5.27 2.42
N PRO A 99 -1.75 -5.17 3.59
CA PRO A 99 -1.15 -6.36 4.22
C PRO A 99 -2.19 -7.42 4.61
N GLU A 100 -3.45 -7.02 4.80
CA GLU A 100 -4.58 -7.90 5.15
C GLU A 100 -5.07 -8.76 3.98
N ILE A 101 -4.82 -8.33 2.73
CA ILE A 101 -5.31 -9.04 1.54
C ILE A 101 -4.20 -9.96 1.00
N SER A 102 -4.55 -11.22 0.69
CA SER A 102 -3.61 -12.14 0.03
C SER A 102 -3.49 -11.86 -1.47
N TYR A 103 -2.40 -12.28 -2.08
CA TYR A 103 -2.22 -12.16 -3.53
C TYR A 103 -3.28 -12.94 -4.33
N ASP A 104 -3.76 -14.10 -3.84
CA ASP A 104 -4.88 -14.83 -4.47
C ASP A 104 -6.14 -13.97 -4.54
N LYS A 105 -6.42 -13.19 -3.48
CA LYS A 105 -7.55 -12.26 -3.47
C LYS A 105 -7.32 -11.07 -4.41
N MET A 106 -6.08 -10.59 -4.55
CA MET A 106 -5.74 -9.56 -5.53
C MET A 106 -5.91 -10.07 -6.98
N ILE A 107 -5.50 -11.30 -7.26
CA ILE A 107 -5.72 -11.96 -8.55
C ILE A 107 -7.23 -12.06 -8.84
N SER A 108 -8.02 -12.55 -7.87
CA SER A 108 -9.47 -12.61 -8.01
C SER A 108 -10.10 -11.23 -8.27
N LEU A 109 -9.60 -10.19 -7.62
CA LEU A 109 -10.05 -8.80 -7.81
C LEU A 109 -9.72 -8.27 -9.22
N ILE A 110 -8.53 -8.59 -9.74
CA ILE A 110 -8.13 -8.23 -11.12
C ILE A 110 -9.07 -8.89 -12.13
N HIS A 111 -9.34 -10.18 -11.99
CA HIS A 111 -10.26 -10.89 -12.87
C HIS A 111 -11.69 -10.34 -12.78
N PHE A 112 -12.18 -10.10 -11.56
CA PHE A 112 -13.52 -9.51 -11.34
C PHE A 112 -13.66 -8.13 -11.97
N ARG A 113 -12.59 -7.33 -11.99
CA ARG A 113 -12.58 -5.97 -12.54
C ARG A 113 -12.01 -5.87 -13.95
N LYS A 114 -11.80 -6.99 -14.63
CA LYS A 114 -11.11 -7.07 -15.93
C LYS A 114 -11.60 -6.02 -16.92
N ASP A 115 -12.91 -6.01 -17.21
CA ASP A 115 -13.49 -5.08 -18.19
C ASP A 115 -13.28 -3.62 -17.79
N ARG A 116 -13.46 -3.30 -16.53
CA ARG A 116 -13.21 -1.94 -15.99
C ARG A 116 -11.74 -1.54 -16.13
N LEU A 117 -10.81 -2.47 -15.90
CA LEU A 117 -9.37 -2.20 -15.98
C LEU A 117 -8.94 -1.97 -17.43
N LEU A 118 -9.49 -2.72 -18.38
CA LEU A 118 -9.27 -2.52 -19.82
C LEU A 118 -9.88 -1.20 -20.29
N ASN A 119 -11.14 -0.92 -19.96
CA ASN A 119 -11.83 0.32 -20.33
C ASN A 119 -11.12 1.58 -19.79
N ASN A 120 -10.56 1.50 -18.59
CA ASN A 120 -9.78 2.60 -17.96
C ASN A 120 -8.32 2.62 -18.40
N LYS A 121 -7.92 1.78 -19.36
CA LYS A 121 -6.54 1.66 -19.86
C LYS A 121 -5.51 1.38 -18.76
N ALA A 122 -5.95 0.70 -17.70
CA ALA A 122 -5.04 0.21 -16.66
C ALA A 122 -4.18 -0.95 -17.17
N PHE A 123 -4.68 -1.69 -18.15
CA PHE A 123 -3.98 -2.68 -18.95
C PHE A 123 -4.31 -2.45 -20.43
N VAL A 124 -3.38 -2.80 -21.30
CA VAL A 124 -3.54 -2.63 -22.76
C VAL A 124 -4.52 -3.67 -23.30
N ASP A 125 -4.36 -4.92 -22.88
CA ASP A 125 -5.17 -6.06 -23.33
C ASP A 125 -5.22 -7.20 -22.28
N GLU A 126 -5.93 -8.26 -22.60
CA GLU A 126 -6.04 -9.46 -21.75
C GLU A 126 -4.72 -10.22 -21.60
N ASN A 127 -3.82 -10.16 -22.57
CA ASN A 127 -2.52 -10.83 -22.49
C ASN A 127 -1.65 -10.15 -21.43
N GLU A 128 -1.70 -8.81 -21.35
CA GLU A 128 -1.03 -8.07 -20.27
C GLU A 128 -1.60 -8.44 -18.89
N ILE A 129 -2.93 -8.54 -18.77
CA ILE A 129 -3.58 -8.98 -17.52
C ILE A 129 -3.09 -10.38 -17.13
N ASN A 130 -3.11 -11.34 -18.07
CA ASN A 130 -2.70 -12.71 -17.79
C ASN A 130 -1.23 -12.81 -17.39
N SER A 131 -0.35 -12.05 -18.04
CA SER A 131 1.06 -11.98 -17.70
C SER A 131 1.28 -11.38 -16.32
N HIS A 132 0.54 -10.31 -16.00
CA HIS A 132 0.58 -9.64 -14.70
C HIS A 132 0.07 -10.52 -13.56
N VAL A 133 -1.05 -11.21 -13.76
CA VAL A 133 -1.61 -12.19 -12.80
C VAL A 133 -0.62 -13.33 -12.55
N LYS A 134 0.05 -13.82 -13.60
CA LYS A 134 1.06 -14.88 -13.48
C LYS A 134 2.25 -14.41 -12.62
N MET A 135 2.71 -13.19 -12.81
CA MET A 135 3.77 -12.59 -11.98
C MET A 135 3.33 -12.48 -10.51
N ILE A 136 2.09 -12.04 -10.23
CA ILE A 136 1.57 -11.98 -8.85
C ILE A 136 1.45 -13.39 -8.24
N ALA A 137 1.07 -14.40 -9.03
CA ALA A 137 0.99 -15.78 -8.56
C ALA A 137 2.37 -16.34 -8.16
N GLU A 138 3.43 -16.00 -8.89
CA GLU A 138 4.80 -16.37 -8.51
C GLU A 138 5.23 -15.68 -7.21
N GLU A 139 4.94 -14.38 -7.05
CA GLU A 139 5.19 -13.66 -5.80
C GLU A 139 4.45 -14.30 -4.60
N ASN A 140 3.20 -14.76 -4.82
CA ASN A 140 2.42 -15.44 -3.78
C ASN A 140 3.09 -16.70 -3.23
N LYS A 141 3.81 -17.46 -4.09
CA LYS A 141 4.49 -18.70 -3.68
C LYS A 141 5.64 -18.47 -2.70
N ILE A 142 6.30 -17.31 -2.81
CA ILE A 142 7.46 -16.95 -1.98
C ILE A 142 7.09 -16.05 -0.79
N THR A 143 5.90 -15.47 -0.78
CA THR A 143 5.47 -14.54 0.26
C THR A 143 5.08 -15.27 1.54
N ASN A 144 5.76 -14.99 2.64
CA ASN A 144 5.38 -15.45 3.96
C ASN A 144 4.22 -14.60 4.51
N LYS A 145 3.10 -15.25 4.88
CA LYS A 145 1.91 -14.59 5.42
C LYS A 145 2.21 -13.73 6.66
N ASN A 146 2.99 -14.26 7.60
CA ASN A 146 3.30 -13.54 8.85
C ASN A 146 4.17 -12.30 8.57
N ALA A 147 5.14 -12.41 7.67
CA ALA A 147 5.94 -11.27 7.23
C ALA A 147 5.09 -10.21 6.50
N ARG A 148 4.11 -10.65 5.69
CA ARG A 148 3.18 -9.76 5.00
C ARG A 148 2.30 -8.97 5.97
N MET A 149 1.82 -9.61 7.04
CA MET A 149 0.86 -9.03 7.99
C MET A 149 1.51 -8.30 9.18
N LYS A 150 2.81 -8.09 9.15
CA LYS A 150 3.58 -7.55 10.31
C LYS A 150 3.07 -6.19 10.78
N GLU A 151 2.65 -5.33 9.88
CA GLU A 151 2.12 -4.00 10.22
C GLU A 151 0.83 -4.09 11.04
N LEU A 152 -0.05 -5.04 10.72
CA LEU A 152 -1.27 -5.28 11.48
C LEU A 152 -0.96 -5.83 12.87
N GLU A 153 -0.08 -6.83 12.96
CA GLU A 153 0.38 -7.39 14.22
C GLU A 153 1.01 -6.32 15.10
N ASN A 154 1.91 -5.52 14.54
CA ASN A 154 2.58 -4.46 15.27
C ASN A 154 1.61 -3.39 15.77
N TRP A 155 0.63 -3.00 14.94
CA TRP A 155 -0.38 -2.04 15.36
C TRP A 155 -1.28 -2.61 16.47
N LEU A 156 -1.76 -3.84 16.35
CA LEU A 156 -2.57 -4.50 17.38
C LEU A 156 -1.85 -4.57 18.72
N ASN A 157 -0.55 -4.88 18.70
CA ASN A 157 0.27 -4.92 19.92
C ASN A 157 0.45 -3.57 20.63
N THR A 158 0.05 -2.46 20.02
CA THR A 158 0.08 -1.13 20.65
C THR A 158 -1.23 -0.73 21.32
N ILE A 159 -2.31 -1.46 21.05
CA ILE A 159 -3.66 -1.15 21.55
C ILE A 159 -4.22 -2.25 22.47
N LEU A 160 -3.57 -3.40 22.55
CA LEU A 160 -3.85 -4.50 23.48
C LEU A 160 -2.95 -4.43 24.69
#